data_2d7d247f5fb5d46ae6b16e9dfb2d541f
#
_entry.id   2d7d247f5fb5d46ae6b16e9dfb2d541f
#
_cell.length_a   1.000
_cell.length_b   1.000
_cell.length_c   1.000
_cell.angle_alpha   90.00
_cell.angle_beta   90.00
_cell.angle_gamma   90.00
#
_symmetry.space_group_name_H-M   'P 1'
#
loop_
_entity.id
_entity.type
_entity.pdbx_description
1 polymer ?
#
loop_
_entity_poly.entity_id
_entity_poly.type
_entity_poly.pdbx_seq_one_letter_code
_entity_poly.pdbx_strand_id
1 'polypeptide(L)'
;DGPQTAEQIAEQLNLGDRIDALSKRLAAMVREAQLVQNRLGGYAPVQQTSLIAGMVIANPEGFGFLKPEGGGDDLFLPPFEMRKVMHGDRALANVTGIDRRGRREGAIARVLERRMSRMIGRFFYEHGVAYVDPDDKRVQRNVQIAPDGIGEAREGQLVVCELISPPDARRPAIGKIIAVLGDKL
;
A
#
# COMPACT_ATOMS: atom_id res chain seq x y z
N ASP A 1 7.68 -0.68 -28.61
CA ASP A 1 8.66 -1.72 -28.39
C ASP A 1 8.07 -2.81 -27.49
N GLY A 2 8.14 -4.06 -27.93
CA GLY A 2 7.60 -5.19 -27.21
C GLY A 2 8.53 -5.71 -26.11
N PRO A 3 8.16 -6.81 -25.45
CA PRO A 3 9.02 -7.49 -24.49
C PRO A 3 10.34 -7.91 -25.11
N GLN A 4 11.39 -7.85 -24.34
CA GLN A 4 12.75 -8.14 -24.76
C GLN A 4 13.38 -9.19 -23.83
N THR A 5 14.32 -9.97 -24.37
CA THR A 5 15.15 -10.84 -23.54
C THR A 5 16.20 -10.00 -22.79
N ALA A 6 16.85 -10.60 -21.79
CA ALA A 6 17.91 -9.92 -21.05
C ALA A 6 19.05 -9.49 -21.97
N GLU A 7 19.40 -10.34 -22.95
CA GLU A 7 20.45 -10.04 -23.92
C GLU A 7 20.10 -8.86 -24.82
N GLN A 8 18.84 -8.78 -25.26
CA GLN A 8 18.36 -7.67 -26.09
C GLN A 8 18.38 -6.35 -25.31
N ILE A 9 17.97 -6.39 -24.04
CA ILE A 9 18.02 -5.20 -23.19
C ILE A 9 19.46 -4.77 -22.94
N ALA A 10 20.34 -5.70 -22.65
CA ALA A 10 21.76 -5.43 -22.44
C ALA A 10 22.41 -4.79 -23.66
N GLU A 11 22.08 -5.28 -24.84
CA GLU A 11 22.57 -4.73 -26.10
C GLU A 11 22.09 -3.30 -26.33
N GLN A 12 20.80 -3.05 -26.13
CA GLN A 12 20.21 -1.71 -26.26
C GLN A 12 20.81 -0.70 -25.29
N LEU A 13 21.13 -1.17 -24.08
CA LEU A 13 21.71 -0.34 -23.03
C LEU A 13 23.23 -0.32 -23.07
N ASN A 14 23.82 -0.98 -24.06
CA ASN A 14 25.26 -1.08 -24.21
C ASN A 14 25.95 -1.75 -23.00
N LEU A 15 25.30 -2.77 -22.46
CA LEU A 15 25.75 -3.51 -21.27
C LEU A 15 26.10 -4.95 -21.59
N GLY A 16 26.54 -5.26 -22.82
CA GLY A 16 26.76 -6.63 -23.28
C GLY A 16 27.67 -7.47 -22.40
N ASP A 17 28.68 -6.86 -21.77
CA ASP A 17 29.61 -7.53 -20.86
C ASP A 17 29.04 -7.71 -19.44
N ARG A 18 27.83 -7.23 -19.19
CA ARG A 18 27.18 -7.31 -17.86
C ARG A 18 25.85 -8.08 -17.90
N ILE A 19 25.69 -8.95 -18.84
CA ILE A 19 24.43 -9.69 -19.04
C ILE A 19 24.01 -10.44 -17.77
N ASP A 20 24.93 -11.10 -17.07
CA ASP A 20 24.59 -11.84 -15.85
C ASP A 20 24.09 -10.92 -14.74
N ALA A 21 24.73 -9.78 -14.53
CA ALA A 21 24.31 -8.79 -13.56
C ALA A 21 22.96 -8.19 -13.96
N LEU A 22 22.77 -7.90 -15.25
CA LEU A 22 21.50 -7.40 -15.75
C LEU A 22 20.37 -8.42 -15.59
N SER A 23 20.61 -9.69 -15.88
CA SER A 23 19.62 -10.75 -15.72
C SER A 23 19.17 -10.90 -14.26
N LYS A 24 20.10 -10.83 -13.32
CA LYS A 24 19.78 -10.85 -11.88
C LYS A 24 18.95 -9.64 -11.47
N ARG A 25 19.31 -8.46 -11.97
CA ARG A 25 18.58 -7.23 -11.69
C ARG A 25 17.18 -7.26 -12.28
N LEU A 26 17.02 -7.76 -13.50
CA LEU A 26 15.71 -7.90 -14.12
C LEU A 26 14.81 -8.86 -13.33
N ALA A 27 15.36 -9.97 -12.84
CA ALA A 27 14.61 -10.90 -12.01
C ALA A 27 14.18 -10.25 -10.68
N ALA A 28 15.06 -9.44 -10.06
CA ALA A 28 14.72 -8.69 -8.86
C ALA A 28 13.64 -7.65 -9.13
N MET A 29 13.72 -6.94 -10.26
CA MET A 29 12.73 -5.94 -10.66
C MET A 29 11.36 -6.56 -10.93
N VAL A 30 11.30 -7.77 -11.47
CA VAL A 30 10.05 -8.52 -11.64
C VAL A 30 9.43 -8.81 -10.26
N ARG A 31 10.23 -9.27 -9.31
CA ARG A 31 9.75 -9.51 -7.94
C ARG A 31 9.30 -8.23 -7.23
N GLU A 32 9.90 -7.10 -7.57
CA GLU A 32 9.55 -5.79 -7.01
C GLU A 32 8.42 -5.10 -7.79
N ALA A 33 7.78 -5.79 -8.71
CA ALA A 33 6.72 -5.28 -9.58
C ALA A 33 7.17 -4.15 -10.50
N GLN A 34 8.46 -4.13 -10.88
CA GLN A 34 9.00 -3.16 -11.84
C GLN A 34 8.99 -3.67 -13.27
N LEU A 35 9.04 -4.97 -13.46
CA LEU A 35 9.00 -5.62 -14.76
C LEU A 35 8.06 -6.82 -14.74
N VAL A 36 7.59 -7.21 -15.92
CA VAL A 36 6.79 -8.42 -16.12
C VAL A 36 7.50 -9.31 -17.13
N GLN A 37 7.72 -10.58 -16.78
CA GLN A 37 8.27 -11.55 -17.70
C GLN A 37 7.16 -12.10 -18.60
N ASN A 38 7.36 -12.06 -19.92
CA ASN A 38 6.38 -12.62 -20.85
C ASN A 38 6.57 -14.12 -21.04
N ARG A 39 5.66 -14.76 -21.81
CA ARG A 39 5.67 -16.20 -22.05
C ARG A 39 6.87 -16.68 -22.84
N LEU A 40 7.55 -15.80 -23.54
CA LEU A 40 8.74 -16.12 -24.36
C LEU A 40 10.04 -15.87 -23.59
N GLY A 41 9.97 -15.57 -22.29
CA GLY A 41 11.12 -15.26 -21.47
C GLY A 41 11.63 -13.84 -21.60
N GLY A 42 10.92 -12.99 -22.32
CA GLY A 42 11.28 -11.57 -22.45
C GLY A 42 10.80 -10.76 -21.25
N TYR A 43 11.30 -9.54 -21.13
CA TYR A 43 10.96 -8.61 -20.06
C TYR A 43 10.43 -7.31 -20.65
N ALA A 44 9.49 -6.69 -19.96
CA ALA A 44 8.97 -5.37 -20.28
C ALA A 44 8.82 -4.54 -19.01
N PRO A 45 9.05 -3.22 -19.07
CA PRO A 45 8.76 -2.35 -17.93
C PRO A 45 7.29 -2.43 -17.52
N VAL A 46 7.05 -2.51 -16.22
CA VAL A 46 5.68 -2.61 -15.69
C VAL A 46 4.84 -1.39 -16.10
N GLN A 47 5.46 -0.22 -16.20
CA GLN A 47 4.76 0.99 -16.66
C GLN A 47 4.15 0.86 -18.05
N GLN A 48 4.77 0.08 -18.93
CA GLN A 48 4.24 -0.17 -20.28
C GLN A 48 3.11 -1.18 -20.26
N THR A 49 2.98 -1.96 -19.22
CA THR A 49 2.00 -3.04 -19.14
C THR A 49 0.83 -2.72 -18.21
N SER A 50 1.09 -2.29 -16.97
CA SER A 50 0.01 -2.26 -15.97
C SER A 50 0.20 -1.35 -14.77
N LEU A 51 1.31 -0.64 -14.64
CA LEU A 51 1.54 0.19 -13.46
C LEU A 51 0.72 1.48 -13.52
N ILE A 52 -0.07 1.73 -12.48
CA ILE A 52 -1.02 2.85 -12.43
C ILE A 52 -0.83 3.62 -11.13
N ALA A 53 -0.71 4.94 -11.23
CA ALA A 53 -0.73 5.84 -10.08
C ALA A 53 -2.15 6.31 -9.81
N GLY A 54 -2.54 6.37 -8.56
CA GLY A 54 -3.86 6.84 -8.20
C GLY A 54 -4.05 7.03 -6.71
N MET A 55 -5.26 7.43 -6.33
CA MET A 55 -5.64 7.64 -4.94
C MET A 55 -6.39 6.42 -4.42
N VAL A 56 -6.02 5.98 -3.22
CA VAL A 56 -6.67 4.86 -2.53
C VAL A 56 -7.97 5.36 -1.88
N ILE A 57 -9.05 4.67 -2.18
CA ILE A 57 -10.36 4.89 -1.58
C ILE A 57 -10.74 3.61 -0.84
N ALA A 58 -10.73 3.67 0.48
CA ALA A 58 -11.07 2.52 1.31
C ALA A 58 -12.58 2.41 1.51
N ASN A 59 -13.06 1.17 1.53
CA ASN A 59 -14.45 0.86 1.87
C ASN A 59 -14.51 0.30 3.29
N PRO A 60 -15.53 0.66 4.09
CA PRO A 60 -15.69 0.12 5.45
C PRO A 60 -15.77 -1.40 5.55
N GLU A 61 -16.08 -2.10 4.45
CA GLU A 61 -16.14 -3.56 4.41
C GLU A 61 -14.77 -4.24 4.26
N GLY A 62 -13.69 -3.46 4.11
CA GLY A 62 -12.33 -3.98 4.08
C GLY A 62 -11.62 -3.95 2.73
N PHE A 63 -12.36 -3.95 1.64
CA PHE A 63 -11.80 -3.75 0.31
C PHE A 63 -11.65 -2.26 0.00
N GLY A 64 -11.09 -1.94 -1.16
CA GLY A 64 -10.99 -0.56 -1.61
C GLY A 64 -10.79 -0.47 -3.10
N PHE A 65 -10.53 0.75 -3.56
CA PHE A 65 -10.28 1.05 -4.97
C PHE A 65 -9.09 1.98 -5.10
N LEU A 66 -8.38 1.85 -6.21
CA LEU A 66 -7.43 2.87 -6.64
C LEU A 66 -8.08 3.65 -7.76
N LYS A 67 -8.30 4.95 -7.54
CA LYS A 67 -8.82 5.86 -8.56
C LYS A 67 -7.65 6.40 -9.39
N PRO A 68 -7.50 5.99 -10.66
CA PRO A 68 -6.36 6.40 -11.46
C PRO A 68 -6.28 7.91 -11.68
N GLU A 69 -5.09 8.47 -11.58
CA GLU A 69 -4.85 9.90 -11.85
C GLU A 69 -5.06 10.26 -13.32
N GLY A 70 -4.73 9.34 -14.19
CA GLY A 70 -4.88 9.52 -15.63
C GLY A 70 -6.30 9.29 -16.17
N GLY A 71 -7.26 9.01 -15.29
CA GLY A 71 -8.62 8.67 -15.69
C GLY A 71 -8.78 7.19 -15.97
N GLY A 72 -9.99 6.79 -16.39
CA GLY A 72 -10.33 5.40 -16.61
C GLY A 72 -10.99 4.74 -15.41
N ASP A 73 -11.23 3.44 -15.51
CA ASP A 73 -11.93 2.69 -14.47
C ASP A 73 -11.06 2.48 -13.24
N ASP A 74 -11.70 2.49 -12.07
CA ASP A 74 -11.02 2.23 -10.82
C ASP A 74 -10.49 0.79 -10.78
N LEU A 75 -9.35 0.61 -10.08
CA LEU A 75 -8.82 -0.72 -9.77
C LEU A 75 -9.43 -1.20 -8.47
N PHE A 76 -9.96 -2.41 -8.47
CA PHE A 76 -10.40 -3.06 -7.25
C PHE A 76 -9.19 -3.52 -6.43
N LEU A 77 -9.17 -3.16 -5.14
CA LEU A 77 -8.13 -3.57 -4.21
C LEU A 77 -8.75 -4.53 -3.19
N PRO A 78 -8.38 -5.83 -3.23
CA PRO A 78 -8.93 -6.78 -2.26
C PRO A 78 -8.43 -6.47 -0.84
N PRO A 79 -9.11 -7.00 0.20
CA PRO A 79 -8.75 -6.70 1.60
C PRO A 79 -7.29 -6.93 1.93
N PHE A 80 -6.66 -7.94 1.35
CA PHE A 80 -5.23 -8.21 1.56
C PHE A 80 -4.36 -7.02 1.11
N GLU A 81 -4.68 -6.43 -0.04
CA GLU A 81 -3.93 -5.28 -0.55
C GLU A 81 -4.20 -4.01 0.27
N MET A 82 -5.40 -3.88 0.81
CA MET A 82 -5.75 -2.73 1.65
C MET A 82 -4.98 -2.67 2.97
N ARG A 83 -4.36 -3.77 3.40
CA ARG A 83 -3.50 -3.77 4.58
C ARG A 83 -2.22 -2.95 4.40
N LYS A 84 -1.82 -2.71 3.16
CA LYS A 84 -0.59 -2.00 2.81
C LYS A 84 -0.77 -0.48 2.72
N VAL A 85 -2.01 -0.03 2.69
CA VAL A 85 -2.35 1.36 2.39
C VAL A 85 -3.41 1.87 3.35
N MET A 86 -3.61 3.19 3.31
CA MET A 86 -4.68 3.87 4.04
C MET A 86 -5.51 4.70 3.07
N HIS A 87 -6.76 4.99 3.47
CA HIS A 87 -7.62 5.86 2.68
C HIS A 87 -6.94 7.20 2.41
N GLY A 88 -6.97 7.63 1.16
CA GLY A 88 -6.37 8.89 0.73
C GLY A 88 -4.91 8.80 0.32
N ASP A 89 -4.26 7.64 0.48
CA ASP A 89 -2.89 7.44 0.01
C ASP A 89 -2.81 7.59 -1.50
N ARG A 90 -1.74 8.23 -1.96
CA ARG A 90 -1.37 8.19 -3.36
C ARG A 90 -0.43 7.03 -3.56
N ALA A 91 -0.81 6.09 -4.41
CA ALA A 91 -0.08 4.81 -4.54
C ALA A 91 0.09 4.41 -5.99
N LEU A 92 1.10 3.56 -6.23
CA LEU A 92 1.26 2.84 -7.48
C LEU A 92 0.74 1.42 -7.30
N ALA A 93 -0.02 0.96 -8.28
CA ALA A 93 -0.56 -0.40 -8.28
C ALA A 93 -0.38 -1.07 -9.64
N ASN A 94 -0.22 -2.39 -9.61
CA ASN A 94 -0.21 -3.22 -10.80
C ASN A 94 -1.61 -3.75 -11.05
N VAL A 95 -2.00 -3.88 -12.32
CA VAL A 95 -3.19 -4.64 -12.70
C VAL A 95 -2.83 -6.12 -12.65
N THR A 96 -3.47 -6.87 -11.76
CA THR A 96 -3.18 -8.29 -11.58
C THR A 96 -4.14 -9.21 -12.34
N GLY A 97 -5.28 -8.69 -12.74
CA GLY A 97 -6.26 -9.46 -13.49
C GLY A 97 -7.60 -8.77 -13.55
N ILE A 98 -8.60 -9.53 -13.97
CA ILE A 98 -9.99 -9.08 -14.03
C ILE A 98 -10.79 -10.06 -13.17
N ASP A 99 -11.61 -9.53 -12.26
CA ASP A 99 -12.43 -10.36 -11.39
C ASP A 99 -13.63 -10.95 -12.16
N ARG A 100 -14.42 -11.76 -11.44
CA ARG A 100 -15.60 -12.43 -12.03
C ARG A 100 -16.67 -11.44 -12.51
N ARG A 101 -16.63 -10.20 -12.02
CA ARG A 101 -17.57 -9.13 -12.40
C ARG A 101 -17.04 -8.24 -13.52
N GLY A 102 -15.87 -8.57 -14.08
CA GLY A 102 -15.25 -7.77 -15.12
C GLY A 102 -14.48 -6.55 -14.62
N ARG A 103 -14.26 -6.42 -13.30
CA ARG A 103 -13.48 -5.32 -12.72
C ARG A 103 -12.00 -5.65 -12.74
N ARG A 104 -11.18 -4.67 -13.08
CA ARG A 104 -9.73 -4.84 -12.96
C ARG A 104 -9.36 -4.90 -11.49
N GLU A 105 -8.58 -5.92 -11.12
CA GLU A 105 -7.99 -6.01 -9.80
C GLU A 105 -6.57 -5.46 -9.81
N GLY A 106 -6.17 -4.86 -8.70
CA GLY A 106 -4.85 -4.33 -8.53
C GLY A 106 -4.14 -4.87 -7.30
N ALA A 107 -2.81 -4.81 -7.34
CA ALA A 107 -1.93 -5.04 -6.21
C ALA A 107 -1.10 -3.79 -5.98
N ILE A 108 -0.95 -3.39 -4.72
CA ILE A 108 -0.18 -2.20 -4.38
C ILE A 108 1.31 -2.50 -4.57
N ALA A 109 1.95 -1.72 -5.44
CA ALA A 109 3.40 -1.78 -5.64
C ALA A 109 4.14 -0.94 -4.60
N ARG A 110 3.69 0.29 -4.38
CA ARG A 110 4.22 1.13 -3.29
C ARG A 110 3.33 2.34 -3.05
N VAL A 111 3.46 2.93 -1.88
CA VAL A 111 2.82 4.20 -1.53
C VAL A 111 3.74 5.33 -1.96
N LEU A 112 3.21 6.29 -2.73
CA LEU A 112 3.96 7.45 -3.21
C LEU A 112 3.86 8.62 -2.23
N GLU A 113 2.69 8.82 -1.64
CA GLU A 113 2.40 9.92 -0.75
C GLU A 113 1.32 9.52 0.23
N ARG A 114 1.50 9.84 1.50
CA ARG A 114 0.54 9.53 2.55
C ARG A 114 -0.10 10.81 3.04
N ARG A 115 -1.42 10.91 2.90
CA ARG A 115 -2.17 12.09 3.31
C ARG A 115 -2.72 11.99 4.72
N MET A 116 -3.08 10.78 5.16
CA MET A 116 -3.61 10.58 6.50
C MET A 116 -2.46 10.39 7.47
N SER A 117 -2.18 11.40 8.29
CA SER A 117 -1.14 11.34 9.32
C SER A 117 -1.71 11.37 10.73
N ARG A 118 -2.95 11.81 10.90
CA ARG A 118 -3.64 11.89 12.18
C ARG A 118 -5.02 11.32 12.09
N MET A 119 -5.52 10.77 13.18
CA MET A 119 -6.86 10.23 13.24
C MET A 119 -7.42 10.31 14.65
N ILE A 120 -8.73 10.31 14.74
CA ILE A 120 -9.46 10.28 16.01
C ILE A 120 -9.97 8.87 16.20
N GLY A 121 -9.88 8.36 17.42
CA GLY A 121 -10.39 7.05 17.74
C GLY A 121 -10.41 6.81 19.23
N ARG A 122 -10.84 5.60 19.61
CA ARG A 122 -10.97 5.20 21.00
C ARG A 122 -9.71 4.45 21.43
N PHE A 123 -9.13 4.88 22.52
CA PHE A 123 -7.96 4.25 23.12
C PHE A 123 -8.36 3.03 23.93
N PHE A 124 -7.64 1.92 23.77
CA PHE A 124 -7.88 0.70 24.53
C PHE A 124 -6.62 -0.16 24.62
N TYR A 125 -6.64 -1.11 25.55
CA TYR A 125 -5.59 -2.13 25.69
C TYR A 125 -6.12 -3.49 25.25
N GLU A 126 -5.28 -4.25 24.58
CA GLU A 126 -5.53 -5.64 24.24
C GLU A 126 -4.26 -6.45 24.48
N HIS A 127 -4.33 -7.43 25.35
CA HIS A 127 -3.17 -8.26 25.72
C HIS A 127 -1.96 -7.44 26.17
N GLY A 128 -2.17 -6.35 26.88
CA GLY A 128 -1.11 -5.49 27.38
C GLY A 128 -0.53 -4.51 26.36
N VAL A 129 -1.05 -4.47 25.15
CA VAL A 129 -0.64 -3.55 24.10
C VAL A 129 -1.68 -2.47 23.93
N ALA A 130 -1.22 -1.22 23.78
CA ALA A 130 -2.11 -0.07 23.57
C ALA A 130 -2.46 0.09 22.09
N TYR A 131 -3.75 0.37 21.84
CA TYR A 131 -4.29 0.58 20.51
C TYR A 131 -5.27 1.75 20.47
N VAL A 132 -5.48 2.29 19.27
CA VAL A 132 -6.58 3.19 18.97
C VAL A 132 -7.46 2.55 17.90
N ASP A 133 -8.76 2.43 18.19
CA ASP A 133 -9.77 2.02 17.23
C ASP A 133 -10.27 3.27 16.50
N PRO A 134 -9.90 3.46 15.22
CA PRO A 134 -10.26 4.67 14.50
C PRO A 134 -11.78 4.82 14.33
N ASP A 135 -12.28 6.04 14.52
CA ASP A 135 -13.68 6.36 14.28
C ASP A 135 -14.03 6.27 12.79
N ASP A 136 -13.07 6.60 11.93
CA ASP A 136 -13.26 6.51 10.49
C ASP A 136 -13.22 5.04 10.04
N LYS A 137 -14.37 4.51 9.66
CA LYS A 137 -14.51 3.11 9.26
C LYS A 137 -13.77 2.75 7.98
N ARG A 138 -13.24 3.73 7.27
CA ARG A 138 -12.35 3.50 6.13
C ARG A 138 -10.95 3.09 6.59
N VAL A 139 -10.61 3.33 7.85
CA VAL A 139 -9.40 2.80 8.47
C VAL A 139 -9.78 1.47 9.14
N GLN A 140 -9.43 0.38 8.49
CA GLN A 140 -9.92 -0.96 8.87
C GLN A 140 -9.18 -1.61 10.03
N ARG A 141 -7.97 -1.14 10.30
CA ARG A 141 -7.12 -1.75 11.32
C ARG A 141 -6.87 -0.76 12.44
N ASN A 142 -6.83 -1.30 13.66
CA ASN A 142 -6.44 -0.51 14.82
C ASN A 142 -4.99 -0.02 14.68
N VAL A 143 -4.74 1.17 15.21
CA VAL A 143 -3.39 1.74 15.27
C VAL A 143 -2.76 1.33 16.58
N GLN A 144 -1.59 0.70 16.52
CA GLN A 144 -0.83 0.36 17.72
C GLN A 144 -0.13 1.61 18.24
N ILE A 145 -0.21 1.83 19.55
CA ILE A 145 0.42 2.99 20.17
C ILE A 145 1.76 2.56 20.79
N ALA A 146 2.82 3.29 20.45
CA ALA A 146 4.13 3.06 21.03
C ALA A 146 4.08 3.27 22.55
N PRO A 147 4.79 2.45 23.36
CA PRO A 147 4.73 2.55 24.82
C PRO A 147 5.08 3.95 25.35
N ASP A 148 5.99 4.65 24.69
CA ASP A 148 6.38 6.02 25.05
C ASP A 148 5.46 7.10 24.45
N GLY A 149 4.50 6.70 23.63
CA GLY A 149 3.54 7.57 22.97
C GLY A 149 2.15 7.59 23.59
N ILE A 150 1.92 6.88 24.69
CA ILE A 150 0.59 6.76 25.32
C ILE A 150 0.21 8.07 26.02
N GLY A 151 1.16 8.75 26.64
CA GLY A 151 0.90 9.99 27.39
C GLY A 151 -0.08 9.77 28.53
N GLU A 152 -1.07 10.63 28.61
CA GLU A 152 -2.10 10.61 29.66
C GLU A 152 -3.37 9.86 29.25
N ALA A 153 -3.34 9.18 28.11
CA ALA A 153 -4.53 8.48 27.62
C ALA A 153 -4.91 7.30 28.51
N ARG A 154 -6.22 7.14 28.70
CA ARG A 154 -6.80 6.06 29.49
C ARG A 154 -7.76 5.26 28.64
N GLU A 155 -7.91 4.00 28.98
CA GLU A 155 -8.81 3.09 28.27
C GLU A 155 -10.23 3.65 28.19
N GLY A 156 -10.81 3.61 27.00
CA GLY A 156 -12.16 4.12 26.73
C GLY A 156 -12.22 5.58 26.32
N GLN A 157 -11.13 6.32 26.40
CA GLN A 157 -11.13 7.73 26.02
C GLN A 157 -11.03 7.93 24.52
N LEU A 158 -11.64 9.00 24.05
CA LEU A 158 -11.49 9.47 22.68
C LEU A 158 -10.19 10.26 22.59
N VAL A 159 -9.34 9.91 21.63
CA VAL A 159 -8.00 10.50 21.49
C VAL A 159 -7.72 10.87 20.04
N VAL A 160 -6.76 11.77 19.86
CA VAL A 160 -6.15 12.04 18.57
C VAL A 160 -4.78 11.35 18.56
N CYS A 161 -4.54 10.49 17.59
CA CYS A 161 -3.24 9.88 17.41
C CYS A 161 -2.60 10.33 16.11
N GLU A 162 -1.28 10.42 16.13
CA GLU A 162 -0.46 10.74 14.96
C GLU A 162 0.33 9.52 14.56
N LEU A 163 0.34 9.20 13.26
CA LEU A 163 1.07 8.05 12.75
C LEU A 163 2.58 8.31 12.78
N ILE A 164 3.32 7.35 13.32
CA ILE A 164 4.79 7.34 13.34
C ILE A 164 5.31 6.44 12.24
N SER A 165 4.72 5.25 12.11
CA SER A 165 5.11 4.25 11.13
C SER A 165 3.90 3.78 10.34
N PRO A 166 4.03 3.61 9.00
CA PRO A 166 2.93 3.14 8.17
C PRO A 166 2.60 1.66 8.44
N PRO A 167 1.37 1.25 8.11
CA PRO A 167 1.03 -0.17 8.14
C PRO A 167 1.69 -0.91 6.99
N ASP A 168 1.87 -2.20 7.17
CA ASP A 168 2.21 -3.11 6.07
C ASP A 168 1.28 -4.33 6.12
N ALA A 169 1.53 -5.33 5.25
CA ALA A 169 0.65 -6.49 5.15
C ALA A 169 0.55 -7.30 6.46
N ARG A 170 1.56 -7.21 7.32
CA ARG A 170 1.67 -8.00 8.55
C ARG A 170 1.50 -7.19 9.83
N ARG A 171 1.85 -5.90 9.79
CA ARG A 171 1.90 -5.05 10.97
C ARG A 171 0.92 -3.89 10.87
N PRO A 172 0.24 -3.53 11.96
CA PRO A 172 -0.58 -2.32 11.98
C PRO A 172 0.29 -1.08 11.93
N ALA A 173 -0.32 0.05 11.59
CA ALA A 173 0.34 1.34 11.75
C ALA A 173 0.68 1.55 13.22
N ILE A 174 1.79 2.23 13.48
CA ILE A 174 2.21 2.62 14.82
C ILE A 174 2.03 4.13 14.94
N GLY A 175 1.44 4.57 16.04
CA GLY A 175 1.19 5.98 16.31
C GLY A 175 1.51 6.36 17.73
N LYS A 176 1.33 7.65 18.00
CA LYS A 176 1.42 8.23 19.33
C LYS A 176 0.19 9.08 19.61
N ILE A 177 -0.21 9.18 20.88
CA ILE A 177 -1.31 10.03 21.30
C ILE A 177 -0.79 11.48 21.37
N ILE A 178 -1.45 12.39 20.67
CA ILE A 178 -1.10 13.81 20.70
C ILE A 178 -2.13 14.66 21.44
N ALA A 179 -3.34 14.13 21.65
CA ALA A 179 -4.37 14.82 22.43
C ALA A 179 -5.39 13.81 22.97
N VAL A 180 -5.95 14.09 24.13
CA VAL A 180 -7.06 13.37 24.73
C VAL A 180 -8.29 14.26 24.66
N LEU A 181 -9.35 13.78 24.01
CA LEU A 181 -10.57 14.55 23.78
C LEU A 181 -11.62 14.34 24.87
N GLY A 182 -11.52 13.26 25.65
CA GLY A 182 -12.41 12.97 26.76
C GLY A 182 -12.96 11.55 26.77
N ASP A 183 -13.78 11.27 27.78
CA ASP A 183 -14.27 9.91 28.03
C ASP A 183 -15.42 9.52 27.11
N LYS A 184 -16.26 10.45 26.73
CA LYS A 184 -17.38 10.26 25.77
C LYS A 184 -17.88 11.59 25.23
N LEU A 185 -18.33 11.55 24.00
CA LEU A 185 -19.26 12.53 23.47
C LEU A 185 -20.68 11.99 23.61
#